data_a807e269612f61e187746ac17228b0cd
#
_entry.id   a807e269612f61e187746ac17228b0cd
#
_cell.length_a   1.000
_cell.length_b   1.000
_cell.length_c   1.000
_cell.angle_alpha   90.00
_cell.angle_beta   90.00
_cell.angle_gamma   90.00
#
_symmetry.space_group_name_H-M   'P 1'
#
loop_
_entity.id
_entity.type
_entity.pdbx_description
1 polymer ?
#
loop_
_entity_poly.entity_id
_entity_poly.type
_entity_poly.pdbx_seq_one_letter_code
_entity_poly.pdbx_strand_id
1 'polypeptide(L)'
;MKMLKRLFILQFLFLAIIPITLAEITITLPEKDIYNLGEKIAPDVSVKQDKDYDGVFSLNILCDNYDLQYYTIPLSLEAGVRIQLTVPELSLSSHMMGTCNLKSNFKALDRESIDSASSITFLVTNKINTALIGDLESKPGKNVVIIGEAKKHSNEFLSKGEATISFNNDEFKAEVVSGKFEHTINLANDVKAGSIPITAKVTDKYGNYGDAITMFRVIPVPTRIENRFENNILMPGDNLKVRITLYDHTDEIMNESKISAKIFSPDEKLLAEKNIESLNYLEFQTEKTQIPGDYFLLSAFENIKEQNVFTIQAVRKISMVQEENFVHIENAGNIDYDGETTIILEKDNKKYLINKKIDLKPGEKVTIDLSKEVPQGTYDIILPEDAISESNTNQSGNAPEVAENVIKNVSIDDNRPLLKKTADGMSAVTGAVISTAGYIASKPALAATILILIILGTVARYSKDAIIDKIKGKKKNDTSHLFKDFKFEERK
;
A
#
# COMPACT_ATOMS: atom_id res chain seq x y z
N MET A 1 -13.26 -28.61 -104.73
CA MET A 1 -12.59 -27.41 -104.10
C MET A 1 -12.69 -27.37 -102.56
N LYS A 2 -13.71 -27.82 -101.90
CA LYS A 2 -13.82 -27.78 -100.37
C LYS A 2 -12.94 -28.82 -99.65
N MET A 3 -12.62 -29.94 -100.26
CA MET A 3 -11.78 -30.98 -99.64
C MET A 3 -10.25 -30.58 -99.69
N LEU A 4 -9.80 -29.94 -100.79
CA LEU A 4 -8.40 -29.48 -100.89
C LEU A 4 -8.04 -28.37 -99.85
N LYS A 5 -9.01 -27.50 -99.57
CA LYS A 5 -8.81 -26.45 -98.50
C LYS A 5 -8.74 -27.06 -97.13
N ARG A 6 -9.42 -28.11 -96.82
CA ARG A 6 -9.35 -28.79 -95.47
C ARG A 6 -8.02 -29.53 -95.26
N LEU A 7 -7.52 -30.15 -96.39
CA LEU A 7 -6.20 -30.79 -96.31
C LEU A 7 -5.05 -29.86 -96.18
N PHE A 8 -5.11 -28.64 -96.78
CA PHE A 8 -4.12 -27.58 -96.58
C PHE A 8 -4.13 -26.95 -95.18
N ILE A 9 -5.31 -26.81 -94.56
CA ILE A 9 -5.44 -26.30 -93.18
C ILE A 9 -4.91 -27.34 -92.23
N LEU A 10 -5.15 -28.64 -92.38
CA LEU A 10 -4.63 -29.72 -91.57
C LEU A 10 -3.10 -29.83 -91.65
N GLN A 11 -2.54 -29.63 -92.81
CA GLN A 11 -1.08 -29.64 -93.05
C GLN A 11 -0.36 -28.40 -92.45
N PHE A 12 -1.04 -27.24 -92.45
CA PHE A 12 -0.53 -26.02 -91.77
C PHE A 12 -0.68 -26.13 -90.21
N LEU A 13 -1.71 -26.84 -89.74
CA LEU A 13 -1.86 -27.06 -88.27
C LEU A 13 -0.81 -28.06 -87.77
N PHE A 14 -0.35 -29.02 -88.62
CA PHE A 14 0.70 -29.97 -88.23
C PHE A 14 2.09 -29.38 -88.25
N LEU A 15 2.31 -28.31 -89.09
CA LEU A 15 3.60 -27.58 -89.14
C LEU A 15 3.77 -26.62 -87.95
N ALA A 16 2.67 -26.29 -87.18
CA ALA A 16 2.74 -25.38 -86.06
C ALA A 16 3.09 -26.07 -84.71
N ILE A 17 3.30 -27.40 -84.69
CA ILE A 17 3.69 -28.18 -83.54
C ILE A 17 5.12 -28.70 -83.67
N ILE A 18 5.99 -27.93 -84.22
CA ILE A 18 7.46 -28.17 -84.13
C ILE A 18 7.81 -27.67 -82.71
N PRO A 19 8.19 -28.52 -81.73
CA PRO A 19 8.72 -28.03 -80.51
C PRO A 19 9.97 -27.22 -80.78
N ILE A 20 9.88 -25.92 -80.73
CA ILE A 20 11.05 -25.04 -80.75
C ILE A 20 11.83 -25.44 -79.48
N THR A 21 12.88 -26.22 -79.64
CA THR A 21 13.82 -26.52 -78.55
C THR A 21 14.66 -25.25 -78.31
N LEU A 22 14.16 -24.38 -77.42
CA LEU A 22 14.88 -23.23 -76.98
C LEU A 22 16.13 -23.65 -76.18
N ALA A 23 17.22 -22.97 -76.41
CA ALA A 23 18.38 -23.01 -75.52
C ALA A 23 17.96 -22.56 -74.16
N GLU A 24 18.33 -23.27 -73.09
CA GLU A 24 17.85 -23.00 -71.72
C GLU A 24 18.89 -23.40 -70.67
N ILE A 25 19.31 -22.45 -69.86
CA ILE A 25 20.00 -22.73 -68.60
C ILE A 25 18.97 -22.58 -67.48
N THR A 26 18.84 -23.63 -66.66
CA THR A 26 17.93 -23.61 -65.49
C THR A 26 18.75 -23.65 -64.21
N ILE A 27 18.47 -22.73 -63.26
CA ILE A 27 19.04 -22.72 -61.96
C ILE A 27 17.89 -22.81 -60.94
N THR A 28 17.81 -23.92 -60.24
CA THR A 28 16.80 -24.13 -59.21
C THR A 28 17.48 -24.09 -57.83
N LEU A 29 16.97 -23.24 -56.96
CA LEU A 29 17.41 -23.19 -55.57
C LEU A 29 16.50 -24.05 -54.70
N PRO A 30 16.96 -24.53 -53.51
CA PRO A 30 16.08 -25.06 -52.53
C PRO A 30 14.94 -24.08 -52.17
N GLU A 31 13.79 -24.59 -51.76
CA GLU A 31 12.61 -23.77 -51.34
C GLU A 31 12.89 -22.98 -50.05
N LYS A 32 13.74 -21.98 -50.14
CA LYS A 32 14.13 -21.14 -49.00
C LYS A 32 14.54 -19.75 -49.51
N ASP A 33 13.83 -18.73 -49.05
CA ASP A 33 14.04 -17.34 -49.45
C ASP A 33 15.04 -16.59 -48.57
N ILE A 34 15.34 -17.13 -47.40
CA ILE A 34 16.21 -16.52 -46.37
C ILE A 34 17.24 -17.52 -45.89
N TYR A 35 18.49 -17.12 -45.88
CA TYR A 35 19.62 -17.88 -45.38
C TYR A 35 20.41 -17.07 -44.35
N ASN A 36 20.96 -17.76 -43.36
CA ASN A 36 21.88 -17.16 -42.38
C ASN A 36 23.33 -17.47 -42.78
N LEU A 37 24.26 -16.67 -42.22
CA LEU A 37 25.69 -16.92 -42.40
C LEU A 37 26.05 -18.31 -41.92
N GLY A 38 26.95 -19.00 -42.68
CA GLY A 38 27.36 -20.37 -42.45
C GLY A 38 26.41 -21.43 -42.97
N GLU A 39 25.24 -21.05 -43.47
CA GLU A 39 24.39 -21.98 -44.24
C GLU A 39 24.95 -22.25 -45.60
N LYS A 40 24.49 -23.33 -46.21
CA LYS A 40 24.96 -23.74 -47.53
C LYS A 40 23.81 -23.72 -48.53
N ILE A 41 24.13 -23.31 -49.76
CA ILE A 41 23.23 -23.39 -50.89
C ILE A 41 23.76 -24.48 -51.84
N ALA A 42 22.89 -25.42 -52.18
CA ALA A 42 23.15 -26.45 -53.19
C ALA A 42 22.21 -26.21 -54.36
N PRO A 43 22.63 -25.44 -55.40
CA PRO A 43 21.78 -25.19 -56.55
C PRO A 43 21.74 -26.41 -57.46
N ASP A 44 20.55 -26.68 -58.00
CA ASP A 44 20.35 -27.65 -59.07
C ASP A 44 20.44 -26.91 -60.42
N VAL A 45 21.42 -27.26 -61.21
CA VAL A 45 21.74 -26.55 -62.47
C VAL A 45 21.67 -27.52 -63.64
N SER A 46 20.91 -27.14 -64.65
CA SER A 46 20.91 -27.87 -65.93
C SER A 46 21.12 -26.94 -67.12
N VAL A 47 21.77 -27.46 -68.15
CA VAL A 47 22.06 -26.74 -69.37
C VAL A 47 21.59 -27.56 -70.55
N LYS A 48 20.92 -26.89 -71.51
CA LYS A 48 20.47 -27.45 -72.77
C LYS A 48 20.67 -26.40 -73.84
N GLN A 49 21.24 -26.80 -75.04
CA GLN A 49 21.42 -25.93 -76.16
C GLN A 49 20.79 -26.51 -77.44
N ASP A 50 20.54 -25.63 -78.42
CA ASP A 50 19.92 -25.99 -79.67
C ASP A 50 20.89 -26.50 -80.68
N LYS A 51 22.21 -26.33 -80.46
CA LYS A 51 23.35 -26.74 -81.28
C LYS A 51 24.47 -27.33 -80.44
N ASP A 52 25.39 -28.03 -81.08
CA ASP A 52 26.59 -28.53 -80.46
C ASP A 52 27.51 -27.34 -80.13
N TYR A 53 28.02 -27.29 -78.91
CA TYR A 53 28.94 -26.26 -78.46
C TYR A 53 30.01 -26.84 -77.51
N ASP A 54 31.24 -26.46 -77.72
CA ASP A 54 32.30 -26.56 -76.74
C ASP A 54 32.53 -25.20 -76.09
N GLY A 55 32.57 -25.15 -74.78
CA GLY A 55 32.68 -23.90 -74.07
C GLY A 55 32.99 -24.04 -72.57
N VAL A 56 32.81 -22.94 -71.90
CA VAL A 56 32.99 -22.83 -70.43
C VAL A 56 31.71 -22.37 -69.80
N PHE A 57 31.17 -23.18 -68.88
CA PHE A 57 30.12 -22.78 -68.00
C PHE A 57 30.69 -22.16 -66.73
N SER A 58 30.16 -21.02 -66.30
CA SER A 58 30.48 -20.36 -65.02
C SER A 58 29.21 -20.06 -64.21
N LEU A 59 29.36 -20.09 -62.92
CA LEU A 59 28.28 -19.74 -61.95
C LEU A 59 28.83 -18.75 -60.91
N ASN A 60 28.21 -17.61 -60.86
CA ASN A 60 28.53 -16.53 -59.90
C ASN A 60 27.42 -16.40 -58.88
N ILE A 61 27.79 -16.03 -57.66
CA ILE A 61 26.85 -15.43 -56.72
C ILE A 61 27.01 -13.91 -56.81
N LEU A 62 25.89 -13.23 -56.99
CA LEU A 62 25.79 -11.77 -56.99
C LEU A 62 24.97 -11.35 -55.81
N CYS A 63 25.56 -10.57 -54.89
CA CYS A 63 24.91 -9.94 -53.77
C CYS A 63 25.05 -8.42 -53.89
N ASP A 64 24.34 -7.62 -53.09
CA ASP A 64 24.30 -6.16 -53.18
C ASP A 64 25.66 -5.49 -53.40
N ASN A 65 26.73 -5.96 -52.75
CA ASN A 65 28.08 -5.39 -52.86
C ASN A 65 29.18 -6.46 -53.11
N TYR A 66 28.80 -7.64 -53.61
CA TYR A 66 29.71 -8.76 -53.71
C TYR A 66 29.40 -9.60 -54.95
N ASP A 67 30.40 -9.88 -55.76
CA ASP A 67 30.34 -10.77 -56.95
C ASP A 67 31.46 -11.80 -56.79
N LEU A 68 31.11 -13.07 -56.81
CA LEU A 68 32.07 -14.18 -56.76
C LEU A 68 31.70 -15.25 -57.75
N GLN A 69 32.59 -15.50 -58.68
CA GLN A 69 32.57 -16.69 -59.51
C GLN A 69 33.09 -17.86 -58.69
N TYR A 70 32.18 -18.74 -58.25
CA TYR A 70 32.55 -19.84 -57.36
C TYR A 70 32.59 -21.21 -58.05
N TYR A 71 32.03 -21.30 -59.25
CA TYR A 71 32.08 -22.56 -60.02
C TYR A 71 32.37 -22.27 -61.50
N THR A 72 33.29 -23.05 -62.08
CA THR A 72 33.63 -23.00 -63.47
C THR A 72 34.03 -24.38 -63.99
N ILE A 73 33.49 -24.79 -65.14
CA ILE A 73 33.80 -26.07 -65.78
C ILE A 73 33.78 -25.97 -67.27
N PRO A 74 34.75 -26.58 -68.01
CA PRO A 74 34.61 -26.80 -69.42
C PRO A 74 33.46 -27.77 -69.69
N LEU A 75 32.65 -27.50 -70.71
CA LEU A 75 31.45 -28.22 -71.05
C LEU A 75 31.26 -28.38 -72.54
N SER A 76 31.09 -29.64 -72.99
CA SER A 76 30.68 -29.98 -74.34
C SER A 76 29.21 -30.31 -74.39
N LEU A 77 28.43 -29.61 -75.18
CA LEU A 77 26.97 -29.74 -75.25
C LEU A 77 26.59 -30.30 -76.63
N GLU A 78 25.73 -31.32 -76.62
CA GLU A 78 25.10 -31.86 -77.83
C GLU A 78 23.71 -31.22 -78.02
N ALA A 79 23.38 -30.95 -79.29
CA ALA A 79 22.11 -30.31 -79.63
C ALA A 79 20.88 -31.04 -79.06
N GLY A 80 20.05 -30.34 -78.30
CA GLY A 80 18.82 -30.84 -77.67
C GLY A 80 18.99 -31.71 -76.45
N VAL A 81 20.26 -32.04 -76.05
CA VAL A 81 20.54 -32.84 -74.84
C VAL A 81 20.61 -31.94 -73.64
N ARG A 82 19.89 -32.30 -72.51
CA ARG A 82 19.99 -31.60 -71.25
C ARG A 82 21.05 -32.28 -70.39
N ILE A 83 22.03 -31.52 -69.96
CA ILE A 83 23.10 -31.95 -69.04
C ILE A 83 22.82 -31.41 -67.66
N GLN A 84 22.81 -32.27 -66.64
CA GLN A 84 22.72 -31.89 -65.25
C GLN A 84 24.14 -31.70 -64.72
N LEU A 85 24.40 -30.51 -64.12
CA LEU A 85 25.73 -30.16 -63.58
C LEU A 85 25.79 -30.48 -62.10
N THR A 86 26.87 -31.11 -61.68
CA THR A 86 27.18 -31.28 -60.25
C THR A 86 27.89 -30.03 -59.73
N VAL A 87 27.09 -29.11 -59.20
CA VAL A 87 27.61 -27.86 -58.60
C VAL A 87 27.94 -28.10 -57.14
N PRO A 88 29.12 -27.70 -56.66
CA PRO A 88 29.44 -27.83 -55.23
C PRO A 88 28.58 -26.88 -54.37
N GLU A 89 28.30 -27.32 -53.13
CA GLU A 89 27.63 -26.47 -52.15
C GLU A 89 28.42 -25.18 -51.90
N LEU A 90 27.74 -24.03 -51.92
CA LEU A 90 28.30 -22.74 -51.57
C LEU A 90 28.01 -22.41 -50.13
N SER A 91 29.04 -22.24 -49.26
CA SER A 91 28.89 -21.75 -47.89
C SER A 91 28.79 -20.23 -47.86
N LEU A 92 27.75 -19.71 -47.24
CA LEU A 92 27.49 -18.29 -47.16
C LEU A 92 28.35 -17.62 -46.09
N SER A 93 29.05 -16.54 -46.50
CA SER A 93 29.96 -15.78 -45.63
C SER A 93 29.47 -14.34 -45.42
N SER A 94 30.10 -13.62 -44.49
CA SER A 94 29.73 -12.23 -44.16
C SER A 94 29.81 -11.24 -45.33
N HIS A 95 30.64 -11.54 -46.34
CA HIS A 95 30.73 -10.70 -47.57
C HIS A 95 29.50 -10.82 -48.46
N MET A 96 28.73 -11.88 -48.30
CA MET A 96 27.54 -12.18 -49.10
C MET A 96 26.25 -11.66 -48.46
N MET A 97 26.32 -10.79 -47.42
CA MET A 97 25.10 -10.23 -46.78
C MET A 97 24.36 -9.32 -47.77
N GLY A 98 23.01 -9.43 -47.70
CA GLY A 98 22.10 -8.66 -48.55
C GLY A 98 21.28 -9.53 -49.46
N THR A 99 20.69 -8.91 -50.49
CA THR A 99 19.91 -9.61 -51.53
C THR A 99 20.84 -10.22 -52.54
N CYS A 100 20.76 -11.52 -52.70
CA CYS A 100 21.62 -12.31 -53.56
C CYS A 100 20.82 -13.06 -54.65
N ASN A 101 21.48 -13.38 -55.76
CA ASN A 101 21.03 -14.37 -56.74
C ASN A 101 22.23 -15.12 -57.32
N LEU A 102 21.98 -16.28 -57.91
CA LEU A 102 22.98 -16.99 -58.72
C LEU A 102 22.81 -16.60 -60.17
N LYS A 103 23.92 -16.29 -60.86
CA LYS A 103 23.95 -15.99 -62.29
C LYS A 103 24.89 -16.95 -63.01
N SER A 104 24.38 -17.64 -63.97
CA SER A 104 25.17 -18.50 -64.85
C SER A 104 25.52 -17.78 -66.17
N ASN A 105 26.61 -18.19 -66.75
CA ASN A 105 26.97 -17.82 -68.06
C ASN A 105 27.66 -19.00 -68.78
N PHE A 106 27.21 -19.33 -70.00
CA PHE A 106 27.85 -20.29 -70.83
C PHE A 106 28.50 -19.55 -72.00
N LYS A 107 29.82 -19.62 -72.11
CA LYS A 107 30.62 -18.98 -73.14
C LYS A 107 31.23 -20.05 -74.01
N ALA A 108 30.89 -20.04 -75.33
CA ALA A 108 31.53 -20.95 -76.30
C ALA A 108 32.97 -20.50 -76.61
N LEU A 109 33.79 -21.42 -77.04
CA LEU A 109 35.19 -21.14 -77.33
C LEU A 109 35.39 -20.12 -78.48
N ASP A 110 34.41 -20.05 -79.40
CA ASP A 110 34.44 -19.17 -80.60
C ASP A 110 33.62 -17.86 -80.45
N ARG A 111 32.94 -17.65 -79.26
CA ARG A 111 32.00 -16.54 -78.99
C ARG A 111 32.12 -15.98 -77.61
N GLU A 112 31.66 -14.72 -77.42
CA GLU A 112 31.74 -14.06 -76.11
C GLU A 112 30.77 -14.61 -75.08
N SER A 113 29.51 -14.88 -75.44
CA SER A 113 28.51 -15.51 -74.57
C SER A 113 27.38 -16.08 -75.41
N ILE A 114 26.88 -17.27 -75.10
CA ILE A 114 25.77 -17.92 -75.80
C ILE A 114 24.49 -17.83 -75.03
N ASP A 115 24.57 -18.06 -73.74
CA ASP A 115 23.39 -18.13 -72.86
C ASP A 115 23.72 -17.77 -71.41
N SER A 116 22.77 -17.17 -70.73
CA SER A 116 22.88 -16.80 -69.32
C SER A 116 21.52 -16.93 -68.64
N ALA A 117 21.52 -17.35 -67.35
CA ALA A 117 20.34 -17.42 -66.56
C ALA A 117 20.60 -16.87 -65.14
N SER A 118 19.54 -16.44 -64.48
CA SER A 118 19.60 -16.02 -63.09
C SER A 118 18.58 -16.80 -62.26
N SER A 119 18.96 -17.19 -61.06
CA SER A 119 18.03 -17.76 -60.11
C SER A 119 17.03 -16.72 -59.59
N ILE A 120 16.05 -17.15 -58.82
CA ILE A 120 15.29 -16.27 -57.92
C ILE A 120 16.25 -15.61 -56.95
N THR A 121 15.84 -14.45 -56.42
CA THR A 121 16.58 -13.74 -55.38
C THR A 121 16.32 -14.37 -54.01
N PHE A 122 17.33 -14.34 -53.16
CA PHE A 122 17.25 -14.77 -51.77
C PHE A 122 17.99 -13.78 -50.87
N LEU A 123 17.60 -13.72 -49.57
CA LEU A 123 18.24 -12.87 -48.58
C LEU A 123 19.30 -13.64 -47.80
N VAL A 124 20.51 -13.10 -47.71
CA VAL A 124 21.55 -13.57 -46.78
C VAL A 124 21.65 -12.60 -45.63
N THR A 125 21.46 -13.11 -44.38
CA THR A 125 21.42 -12.28 -43.19
C THR A 125 22.22 -12.92 -42.06
N ASN A 126 22.63 -12.08 -41.09
CA ASN A 126 23.25 -12.54 -39.83
C ASN A 126 22.29 -12.50 -38.65
N LYS A 127 21.01 -12.25 -38.85
CA LYS A 127 20.05 -12.09 -37.76
C LYS A 127 19.71 -13.41 -37.11
N ILE A 128 19.72 -13.41 -35.74
CA ILE A 128 19.14 -14.45 -34.90
C ILE A 128 17.91 -13.83 -34.19
N ASN A 129 16.79 -14.50 -34.26
CA ASN A 129 15.60 -14.17 -33.47
C ASN A 129 15.78 -14.81 -32.09
N THR A 130 15.99 -13.97 -31.07
CA THR A 130 16.23 -14.38 -29.68
C THR A 130 15.01 -14.02 -28.86
N ALA A 131 14.61 -14.89 -27.93
CA ALA A 131 13.54 -14.64 -26.97
C ALA A 131 13.94 -15.17 -25.60
N LEU A 132 13.55 -14.44 -24.55
CA LEU A 132 13.61 -14.91 -23.17
C LEU A 132 12.22 -15.44 -22.77
N ILE A 133 12.18 -16.63 -22.17
CA ILE A 133 10.94 -17.35 -21.84
C ILE A 133 10.99 -17.84 -20.40
N GLY A 134 9.81 -18.13 -19.81
CA GLY A 134 9.67 -18.66 -18.45
C GLY A 134 9.19 -17.62 -17.43
N ASP A 135 9.29 -17.98 -16.17
CA ASP A 135 8.89 -17.12 -15.07
C ASP A 135 9.92 -16.02 -14.85
N LEU A 136 9.52 -14.79 -15.18
CA LEU A 136 10.38 -13.60 -15.06
C LEU A 136 10.08 -12.82 -13.78
N GLU A 137 9.79 -13.55 -12.69
CA GLU A 137 9.65 -12.97 -11.35
C GLU A 137 10.13 -13.91 -10.27
N SER A 138 10.68 -13.36 -9.19
CA SER A 138 11.09 -14.13 -8.01
C SER A 138 11.27 -13.23 -6.78
N LYS A 139 11.33 -13.88 -5.61
CA LYS A 139 11.70 -13.24 -4.34
C LYS A 139 13.23 -13.20 -4.21
N PRO A 140 13.80 -12.23 -3.46
CA PRO A 140 15.23 -12.21 -3.10
C PRO A 140 15.70 -13.52 -2.43
N GLY A 141 16.97 -13.83 -2.55
CA GLY A 141 17.57 -15.03 -1.99
C GLY A 141 17.15 -16.34 -2.66
N LYS A 142 16.49 -16.29 -3.82
CA LYS A 142 16.09 -17.48 -4.59
C LYS A 142 16.94 -17.64 -5.84
N ASN A 143 17.10 -18.90 -6.25
CA ASN A 143 17.64 -19.22 -7.56
C ASN A 143 16.56 -19.02 -8.64
N VAL A 144 16.93 -18.34 -9.71
CA VAL A 144 16.09 -18.08 -10.87
C VAL A 144 16.75 -18.71 -12.09
N VAL A 145 16.00 -19.51 -12.83
CA VAL A 145 16.47 -20.09 -14.10
C VAL A 145 16.00 -19.21 -15.24
N ILE A 146 16.94 -18.56 -15.90
CA ILE A 146 16.66 -17.78 -17.13
C ILE A 146 16.76 -18.72 -18.30
N ILE A 147 15.69 -18.84 -19.06
CA ILE A 147 15.59 -19.69 -20.25
C ILE A 147 15.41 -18.81 -21.46
N GLY A 148 16.08 -19.15 -22.56
CA GLY A 148 15.89 -18.45 -23.83
C GLY A 148 15.89 -19.38 -25.02
N GLU A 149 15.32 -18.87 -26.11
CA GLU A 149 15.33 -19.49 -27.44
C GLU A 149 16.07 -18.62 -28.45
N ALA A 150 16.78 -19.27 -29.36
CA ALA A 150 17.50 -18.64 -30.46
C ALA A 150 17.21 -19.38 -31.76
N LYS A 151 16.61 -18.68 -32.73
CA LYS A 151 16.35 -19.16 -34.06
C LYS A 151 17.03 -18.27 -35.09
N LYS A 152 17.63 -18.85 -36.09
CA LYS A 152 18.11 -18.09 -37.24
C LYS A 152 16.93 -17.40 -37.92
N HIS A 153 17.19 -16.33 -38.62
CA HIS A 153 16.17 -15.64 -39.40
C HIS A 153 15.58 -16.51 -40.51
N SER A 154 16.37 -17.49 -40.97
CA SER A 154 15.95 -18.58 -41.86
C SER A 154 14.97 -19.56 -41.23
N ASN A 155 14.55 -19.34 -39.98
CA ASN A 155 13.62 -20.13 -39.19
C ASN A 155 14.17 -21.46 -38.66
N GLU A 156 15.44 -21.74 -38.83
CA GLU A 156 16.12 -22.91 -38.25
C GLU A 156 16.56 -22.63 -36.82
N PHE A 157 16.51 -23.62 -35.94
CA PHE A 157 17.11 -23.49 -34.61
C PHE A 157 18.62 -23.32 -34.71
N LEU A 158 19.17 -22.41 -33.90
CA LEU A 158 20.61 -22.25 -33.79
C LEU A 158 21.23 -23.50 -33.18
N SER A 159 22.00 -24.28 -33.95
CA SER A 159 22.54 -25.56 -33.50
C SER A 159 23.53 -25.40 -32.35
N LYS A 160 24.43 -24.41 -32.44
CA LYS A 160 25.42 -24.04 -31.43
C LYS A 160 25.69 -22.55 -31.45
N GLY A 161 25.87 -21.97 -30.25
CA GLY A 161 26.23 -20.57 -30.07
C GLY A 161 26.57 -20.27 -28.61
N GLU A 162 26.82 -19.00 -28.34
CA GLU A 162 27.01 -18.45 -26.99
C GLU A 162 25.93 -17.40 -26.72
N ALA A 163 25.26 -17.47 -25.58
CA ALA A 163 24.37 -16.45 -25.05
C ALA A 163 25.09 -15.70 -23.92
N THR A 164 25.17 -14.37 -24.01
CA THR A 164 25.57 -13.49 -22.91
C THR A 164 24.34 -12.88 -22.31
N ILE A 165 24.05 -13.19 -21.05
CA ILE A 165 22.89 -12.73 -20.30
C ILE A 165 23.37 -11.63 -19.35
N SER A 166 22.80 -10.41 -19.46
CA SER A 166 23.10 -9.31 -18.53
C SER A 166 21.90 -9.09 -17.62
N PHE A 167 22.15 -9.07 -16.32
CA PHE A 167 21.16 -8.85 -15.26
C PHE A 167 21.81 -8.10 -14.09
N ASN A 168 21.22 -6.98 -13.68
CA ASN A 168 21.67 -6.18 -12.54
C ASN A 168 23.16 -5.83 -12.55
N ASN A 169 23.72 -5.44 -13.72
CA ASN A 169 25.13 -5.14 -14.00
C ASN A 169 26.08 -6.35 -14.03
N ASP A 170 25.60 -7.56 -13.80
CA ASP A 170 26.38 -8.77 -13.96
C ASP A 170 26.16 -9.37 -15.35
N GLU A 171 27.19 -10.04 -15.88
CA GLU A 171 27.14 -10.76 -17.14
C GLU A 171 27.42 -12.25 -16.93
N PHE A 172 26.58 -13.07 -17.52
CA PHE A 172 26.64 -14.53 -17.46
C PHE A 172 26.71 -15.11 -18.87
N LYS A 173 27.45 -16.19 -19.02
CA LYS A 173 27.55 -16.91 -20.28
C LYS A 173 26.82 -18.24 -20.20
N ALA A 174 26.08 -18.55 -21.25
CA ALA A 174 25.40 -19.84 -21.42
C ALA A 174 25.66 -20.37 -22.84
N GLU A 175 25.84 -21.68 -22.97
CA GLU A 175 25.93 -22.33 -24.28
C GLU A 175 24.53 -22.42 -24.91
N VAL A 176 24.42 -22.09 -26.19
CA VAL A 176 23.22 -22.34 -26.98
C VAL A 176 23.35 -23.71 -27.63
N VAL A 177 22.41 -24.61 -27.34
CA VAL A 177 22.35 -25.96 -27.93
C VAL A 177 20.95 -26.19 -28.50
N SER A 178 20.89 -26.52 -29.78
CA SER A 178 19.61 -26.81 -30.46
C SER A 178 18.57 -25.68 -30.25
N GLY A 179 19.03 -24.43 -30.33
CA GLY A 179 18.19 -23.25 -30.21
C GLY A 179 17.76 -22.88 -28.79
N LYS A 180 18.29 -23.52 -27.77
CA LYS A 180 17.95 -23.24 -26.36
C LYS A 180 19.20 -22.90 -25.56
N PHE A 181 19.05 -21.99 -24.61
CA PHE A 181 20.04 -21.69 -23.59
C PHE A 181 19.36 -21.49 -22.25
N GLU A 182 20.09 -21.81 -21.19
CA GLU A 182 19.63 -21.58 -19.84
C GLU A 182 20.78 -21.17 -18.94
N HIS A 183 20.47 -20.34 -17.94
CA HIS A 183 21.42 -19.98 -16.90
C HIS A 183 20.69 -19.77 -15.57
N THR A 184 21.28 -20.27 -14.47
CA THR A 184 20.74 -20.08 -13.14
C THR A 184 21.42 -18.91 -12.45
N ILE A 185 20.64 -17.90 -12.08
CA ILE A 185 21.07 -16.72 -11.34
C ILE A 185 20.63 -16.87 -9.89
N ASN A 186 21.56 -16.67 -8.95
CA ASN A 186 21.23 -16.58 -7.53
C ASN A 186 20.94 -15.11 -7.20
N LEU A 187 19.68 -14.78 -6.89
CA LEU A 187 19.30 -13.44 -6.47
C LEU A 187 19.85 -13.15 -5.07
N ALA A 188 20.61 -12.08 -4.92
CA ALA A 188 21.07 -11.62 -3.62
C ALA A 188 19.88 -11.28 -2.70
N ASN A 189 20.06 -11.44 -1.38
CA ASN A 189 19.01 -11.13 -0.41
C ASN A 189 18.64 -9.64 -0.37
N ASP A 190 19.55 -8.79 -0.78
CA ASP A 190 19.47 -7.33 -0.79
C ASP A 190 19.19 -6.72 -2.18
N VAL A 191 18.85 -7.57 -3.16
CA VAL A 191 18.45 -7.06 -4.48
C VAL A 191 17.16 -6.25 -4.37
N LYS A 192 17.18 -5.00 -4.87
CA LYS A 192 16.01 -4.11 -4.79
C LYS A 192 14.78 -4.70 -5.46
N ALA A 193 13.63 -4.54 -4.81
CA ALA A 193 12.35 -4.90 -5.39
C ALA A 193 12.01 -4.00 -6.61
N GLY A 194 11.24 -4.55 -7.54
CA GLY A 194 10.81 -3.83 -8.73
C GLY A 194 11.21 -4.54 -10.02
N SER A 195 11.13 -3.81 -11.13
CA SER A 195 11.41 -4.34 -12.46
C SER A 195 12.83 -4.02 -12.88
N ILE A 196 13.62 -5.06 -13.15
CA ILE A 196 15.02 -4.98 -13.58
C ILE A 196 15.09 -5.47 -15.03
N PRO A 197 15.73 -4.75 -15.96
CA PRO A 197 15.90 -5.22 -17.33
C PRO A 197 16.86 -6.42 -17.34
N ILE A 198 16.45 -7.46 -18.07
CA ILE A 198 17.29 -8.59 -18.40
C ILE A 198 17.48 -8.64 -19.90
N THR A 199 18.73 -8.73 -20.36
CA THR A 199 19.07 -8.82 -21.78
C THR A 199 19.80 -10.12 -22.06
N ALA A 200 19.57 -10.68 -23.25
CA ALA A 200 20.33 -11.81 -23.75
C ALA A 200 20.87 -11.46 -25.15
N LYS A 201 22.16 -11.56 -25.35
CA LYS A 201 22.83 -11.44 -26.65
C LYS A 201 23.32 -12.80 -27.08
N VAL A 202 22.89 -13.26 -28.25
CA VAL A 202 23.25 -14.57 -28.78
C VAL A 202 24.14 -14.39 -29.99
N THR A 203 25.22 -15.12 -30.06
CA THR A 203 26.15 -15.15 -31.19
C THR A 203 26.54 -16.59 -31.56
N ASP A 204 26.90 -16.80 -32.83
CA ASP A 204 27.50 -18.04 -33.28
C ASP A 204 28.90 -17.81 -33.93
N LYS A 205 29.56 -18.91 -34.23
CA LYS A 205 30.91 -18.87 -34.84
C LYS A 205 30.94 -18.29 -36.25
N TYR A 206 29.80 -18.11 -36.91
CA TYR A 206 29.71 -17.58 -38.25
C TYR A 206 29.46 -16.06 -38.29
N GLY A 207 29.23 -15.46 -37.13
CA GLY A 207 28.94 -14.04 -36.99
C GLY A 207 27.45 -13.72 -37.05
N ASN A 208 26.57 -14.71 -36.93
CA ASN A 208 25.17 -14.45 -36.69
C ASN A 208 25.00 -13.90 -35.29
N TYR A 209 24.07 -12.96 -35.08
CA TYR A 209 23.78 -12.37 -33.80
C TYR A 209 22.28 -12.03 -33.64
N GLY A 210 21.84 -12.02 -32.40
CA GLY A 210 20.52 -11.54 -32.01
C GLY A 210 20.51 -11.13 -30.59
N ASP A 211 19.55 -10.29 -30.22
CA ASP A 211 19.36 -9.83 -28.85
C ASP A 211 17.89 -9.91 -28.46
N ALA A 212 17.65 -10.02 -27.18
CA ALA A 212 16.34 -9.95 -26.55
C ALA A 212 16.44 -9.15 -25.27
N ILE A 213 15.41 -8.36 -24.97
CA ILE A 213 15.27 -7.63 -23.72
C ILE A 213 13.89 -7.89 -23.14
N THR A 214 13.84 -8.09 -21.84
CA THR A 214 12.58 -8.22 -21.10
C THR A 214 12.77 -7.67 -19.69
N MET A 215 11.67 -7.54 -18.93
CA MET A 215 11.71 -7.08 -17.54
C MET A 215 11.56 -8.27 -16.60
N PHE A 216 12.51 -8.40 -15.70
CA PHE A 216 12.43 -9.32 -14.57
C PHE A 216 11.90 -8.59 -13.35
N ARG A 217 10.92 -9.17 -12.65
CA ARG A 217 10.31 -8.59 -11.47
C ARG A 217 10.85 -9.22 -10.18
N VAL A 218 11.52 -8.41 -9.38
CA VAL A 218 11.86 -8.80 -8.01
C VAL A 218 10.66 -8.47 -7.10
N ILE A 219 10.08 -9.50 -6.49
CA ILE A 219 8.92 -9.37 -5.61
C ILE A 219 9.37 -8.80 -4.26
N PRO A 220 8.79 -7.67 -3.79
CA PRO A 220 9.12 -7.14 -2.48
C PRO A 220 8.73 -8.14 -1.38
N VAL A 221 9.60 -8.31 -0.39
CA VAL A 221 9.36 -9.14 0.79
C VAL A 221 9.17 -8.21 1.99
N PRO A 222 7.98 -8.14 2.58
CA PRO A 222 7.75 -7.29 3.73
C PRO A 222 8.61 -7.77 4.92
N THR A 223 9.21 -6.82 5.67
CA THR A 223 10.15 -7.12 6.77
C THR A 223 9.77 -6.46 8.08
N ARG A 224 9.28 -5.20 8.06
CA ARG A 224 8.92 -4.47 9.27
C ARG A 224 7.81 -3.47 9.03
N ILE A 225 7.07 -3.16 10.09
CA ILE A 225 6.12 -2.06 10.18
C ILE A 225 6.72 -1.00 11.09
N GLU A 226 6.51 0.27 10.77
CA GLU A 226 6.84 1.41 11.62
C GLU A 226 5.58 2.23 11.90
N ASN A 227 5.29 2.45 13.19
CA ASN A 227 4.21 3.32 13.64
C ASN A 227 4.79 4.63 14.16
N ARG A 228 4.59 5.73 13.45
CA ARG A 228 5.09 7.06 13.82
C ARG A 228 3.94 7.92 14.33
N PHE A 229 3.90 8.16 15.63
CA PHE A 229 2.93 9.01 16.30
C PHE A 229 3.27 10.49 16.07
N GLU A 230 2.25 11.34 15.81
CA GLU A 230 2.41 12.79 15.91
C GLU A 230 2.54 13.21 17.38
N ASN A 231 1.71 12.62 18.24
CA ASN A 231 1.80 12.72 19.69
C ASN A 231 1.36 11.38 20.31
N ASN A 232 2.15 10.84 21.22
CA ASN A 232 1.86 9.59 21.93
C ASN A 232 1.32 9.80 23.35
N ILE A 233 1.16 11.07 23.78
CA ILE A 233 0.55 11.48 25.05
C ILE A 233 -0.62 12.40 24.71
N LEU A 234 -1.83 11.95 25.00
CA LEU A 234 -3.07 12.63 24.63
C LEU A 234 -3.84 13.10 25.83
N MET A 235 -4.55 14.20 25.70
CA MET A 235 -5.62 14.58 26.61
C MET A 235 -6.91 13.85 26.22
N PRO A 236 -7.85 13.60 27.16
CA PRO A 236 -9.17 13.08 26.82
C PRO A 236 -9.87 14.05 25.84
N GLY A 237 -10.39 13.52 24.73
CA GLY A 237 -10.99 14.29 23.66
C GLY A 237 -10.04 14.66 22.52
N ASP A 238 -8.72 14.35 22.62
CA ASP A 238 -7.78 14.57 21.53
C ASP A 238 -7.92 13.53 20.42
N ASN A 239 -7.46 13.87 19.22
CA ASN A 239 -7.38 12.95 18.09
C ASN A 239 -5.99 12.33 18.01
N LEU A 240 -5.91 11.00 18.16
CA LEU A 240 -4.70 10.24 17.87
C LEU A 240 -4.43 10.23 16.37
N LYS A 241 -3.20 10.58 15.97
CA LYS A 241 -2.72 10.47 14.59
C LYS A 241 -1.42 9.68 14.53
N VAL A 242 -1.45 8.58 13.79
CA VAL A 242 -0.29 7.68 13.63
C VAL A 242 -0.09 7.39 12.16
N ARG A 243 1.08 7.69 11.63
CA ARG A 243 1.48 7.26 10.30
C ARG A 243 2.03 5.84 10.38
N ILE A 244 1.43 4.92 9.62
CA ILE A 244 1.81 3.51 9.57
C ILE A 244 2.52 3.24 8.25
N THR A 245 3.72 2.68 8.31
CA THR A 245 4.55 2.42 7.13
C THR A 245 5.03 0.98 7.13
N LEU A 246 4.84 0.28 6.01
CA LEU A 246 5.39 -1.05 5.78
C LEU A 246 6.64 -0.94 4.90
N TYR A 247 7.69 -1.64 5.29
CA TYR A 247 8.97 -1.68 4.57
C TYR A 247 9.25 -3.09 4.05
N ASP A 248 9.89 -3.14 2.90
CA ASP A 248 10.39 -4.38 2.33
C ASP A 248 11.81 -4.74 2.86
N HIS A 249 12.40 -5.80 2.29
CA HIS A 249 13.72 -6.34 2.65
C HIS A 249 14.90 -5.41 2.33
N THR A 250 14.69 -4.33 1.59
CA THR A 250 15.69 -3.29 1.27
C THR A 250 15.40 -1.95 1.94
N ASP A 251 14.49 -1.96 2.94
CA ASP A 251 13.99 -0.76 3.61
C ASP A 251 13.28 0.23 2.67
N GLU A 252 12.81 -0.23 1.51
CA GLU A 252 11.95 0.55 0.64
C GLU A 252 10.48 0.43 1.08
N ILE A 253 9.72 1.50 0.86
CA ILE A 253 8.34 1.58 1.32
C ILE A 253 7.40 0.82 0.37
N MET A 254 6.55 -0.03 0.94
CA MET A 254 5.52 -0.77 0.22
C MET A 254 4.20 0.02 0.21
N ASN A 255 4.04 0.97 -0.72
CA ASN A 255 2.98 1.99 -0.72
C ASN A 255 1.54 1.45 -0.76
N GLU A 256 1.25 0.44 -1.58
CA GLU A 256 -0.12 -0.06 -1.82
C GLU A 256 -0.55 -1.17 -0.84
N SER A 257 0.24 -1.42 0.19
CA SER A 257 -0.01 -2.50 1.15
C SER A 257 -1.03 -2.07 2.20
N LYS A 258 -2.06 -2.89 2.43
CA LYS A 258 -3.10 -2.65 3.44
C LYS A 258 -2.71 -3.31 4.77
N ILE A 259 -2.44 -2.48 5.77
CA ILE A 259 -2.01 -2.87 7.10
C ILE A 259 -3.25 -2.86 8.02
N SER A 260 -3.48 -3.95 8.74
CA SER A 260 -4.52 -3.99 9.78
C SER A 260 -4.00 -3.28 11.04
N ALA A 261 -4.72 -2.25 11.49
CA ALA A 261 -4.41 -1.48 12.69
C ALA A 261 -5.53 -1.63 13.70
N LYS A 262 -5.19 -2.06 14.93
CA LYS A 262 -6.12 -2.29 16.05
C LYS A 262 -5.70 -1.47 17.25
N ILE A 263 -6.66 -0.81 17.88
CA ILE A 263 -6.46 -0.05 19.11
C ILE A 263 -7.16 -0.77 20.26
N PHE A 264 -6.42 -0.98 21.33
CA PHE A 264 -6.91 -1.61 22.55
C PHE A 264 -6.80 -0.63 23.72
N SER A 265 -7.79 -0.68 24.61
CA SER A 265 -7.80 0.04 25.87
C SER A 265 -6.84 -0.58 26.90
N PRO A 266 -6.59 0.10 28.04
CA PRO A 266 -5.75 -0.44 29.12
C PRO A 266 -6.25 -1.78 29.69
N ASP A 267 -7.55 -2.07 29.60
CA ASP A 267 -8.19 -3.34 29.97
C ASP A 267 -8.26 -4.35 28.80
N GLU A 268 -7.42 -4.17 27.76
CA GLU A 268 -7.27 -5.04 26.59
C GLU A 268 -8.53 -5.18 25.71
N LYS A 269 -9.50 -4.30 25.87
CA LYS A 269 -10.70 -4.29 25.02
C LYS A 269 -10.41 -3.63 23.69
N LEU A 270 -10.83 -4.26 22.59
CA LEU A 270 -10.73 -3.68 21.23
C LEU A 270 -11.66 -2.47 21.10
N LEU A 271 -11.10 -1.31 20.78
CA LEU A 271 -11.84 -0.06 20.58
C LEU A 271 -12.04 0.27 19.10
N ALA A 272 -11.04 0.02 18.28
CA ALA A 272 -11.08 0.29 16.85
C ALA A 272 -10.26 -0.72 16.07
N GLU A 273 -10.72 -1.02 14.84
CA GLU A 273 -9.99 -1.80 13.84
C GLU A 273 -10.18 -1.13 12.49
N LYS A 274 -9.06 -0.84 11.79
CA LYS A 274 -9.05 -0.22 10.46
C LYS A 274 -7.96 -0.85 9.60
N ASN A 275 -8.21 -0.94 8.29
CA ASN A 275 -7.18 -1.25 7.30
C ASN A 275 -6.66 0.07 6.73
N ILE A 276 -5.37 0.31 6.90
CA ILE A 276 -4.69 1.53 6.49
C ILE A 276 -3.69 1.19 5.39
N GLU A 277 -3.69 1.92 4.30
CA GLU A 277 -2.62 1.81 3.30
C GLU A 277 -1.32 2.37 3.86
N SER A 278 -0.22 1.72 3.54
CA SER A 278 1.12 2.16 3.97
C SER A 278 1.35 3.63 3.63
N LEU A 279 2.02 4.37 4.51
CA LEU A 279 2.23 5.83 4.54
C LEU A 279 1.02 6.67 4.97
N ASN A 280 -0.18 6.11 5.03
CA ASN A 280 -1.35 6.86 5.44
C ASN A 280 -1.47 6.93 6.96
N TYR A 281 -2.31 7.87 7.41
CA TYR A 281 -2.58 8.08 8.82
C TYR A 281 -3.74 7.23 9.32
N LEU A 282 -3.51 6.57 10.45
CA LEU A 282 -4.59 6.13 11.33
C LEU A 282 -5.01 7.32 12.18
N GLU A 283 -6.28 7.68 12.11
CA GLU A 283 -6.88 8.67 12.98
C GLU A 283 -7.91 7.99 13.90
N PHE A 284 -7.81 8.30 15.20
CA PHE A 284 -8.73 7.80 16.23
C PHE A 284 -9.07 8.92 17.21
N GLN A 285 -10.34 9.32 17.24
CA GLN A 285 -10.86 10.34 18.14
C GLN A 285 -11.13 9.72 19.50
N THR A 286 -10.48 10.22 20.55
CA THR A 286 -10.75 9.82 21.92
C THR A 286 -12.01 10.52 22.46
N GLU A 287 -12.69 9.89 23.39
CA GLU A 287 -13.81 10.52 24.11
C GLU A 287 -13.31 11.44 25.24
N LYS A 288 -14.09 12.48 25.59
CA LYS A 288 -13.75 13.37 26.72
C LYS A 288 -13.66 12.62 28.06
N THR A 289 -14.44 11.54 28.20
CA THR A 289 -14.48 10.68 29.38
C THR A 289 -13.65 9.41 29.22
N GLN A 290 -12.78 9.35 28.18
CA GLN A 290 -11.98 8.17 27.90
C GLN A 290 -11.09 7.81 29.11
N ILE A 291 -11.14 6.55 29.52
CA ILE A 291 -10.37 6.04 30.67
C ILE A 291 -8.88 6.38 30.52
N PRO A 292 -8.23 6.95 31.54
CA PRO A 292 -6.80 7.25 31.47
C PRO A 292 -5.96 5.98 31.55
N GLY A 293 -4.77 6.02 30.98
CA GLY A 293 -3.80 4.91 31.02
C GLY A 293 -3.15 4.65 29.68
N ASP A 294 -2.45 3.51 29.61
CA ASP A 294 -1.69 3.10 28.44
C ASP A 294 -2.55 2.26 27.50
N TYR A 295 -2.67 2.72 26.29
CA TYR A 295 -3.38 2.11 25.17
C TYR A 295 -2.40 1.46 24.22
N PHE A 296 -2.82 0.42 23.52
CA PHE A 296 -1.97 -0.33 22.60
C PHE A 296 -2.47 -0.18 21.18
N LEU A 297 -1.56 0.21 20.29
CA LEU A 297 -1.74 0.12 18.85
C LEU A 297 -1.03 -1.13 18.34
N LEU A 298 -1.75 -2.07 17.76
CA LEU A 298 -1.23 -3.25 17.08
C LEU A 298 -1.43 -3.09 15.58
N SER A 299 -0.31 -2.94 14.85
CA SER A 299 -0.28 -2.94 13.39
C SER A 299 0.19 -4.30 12.89
N ALA A 300 -0.50 -4.88 11.89
CA ALA A 300 -0.19 -6.20 11.38
C ALA A 300 -0.32 -6.28 9.85
N PHE A 301 0.64 -6.94 9.21
CA PHE A 301 0.63 -7.30 7.80
C PHE A 301 1.21 -8.71 7.64
N GLU A 302 0.41 -9.64 7.15
CA GLU A 302 0.77 -11.07 7.11
C GLU A 302 1.28 -11.57 8.48
N ASN A 303 2.53 -12.00 8.55
CA ASN A 303 3.17 -12.49 9.78
C ASN A 303 3.92 -11.41 10.56
N ILE A 304 3.98 -10.18 10.05
CA ILE A 304 4.69 -9.07 10.66
C ILE A 304 3.72 -8.31 11.57
N LYS A 305 4.16 -8.02 12.79
CA LYS A 305 3.39 -7.29 13.78
C LYS A 305 4.27 -6.27 14.45
N GLU A 306 3.71 -5.10 14.69
CA GLU A 306 4.33 -4.02 15.46
C GLU A 306 3.32 -3.53 16.50
N GLN A 307 3.75 -3.47 17.76
CA GLN A 307 2.93 -2.98 18.86
C GLN A 307 3.59 -1.78 19.51
N ASN A 308 2.84 -0.70 19.66
CA ASN A 308 3.30 0.52 20.30
C ASN A 308 2.27 0.99 21.32
N VAL A 309 2.74 1.78 22.28
CA VAL A 309 1.93 2.32 23.37
C VAL A 309 1.73 3.81 23.17
N PHE A 310 0.53 4.29 23.44
CA PHE A 310 0.24 5.71 23.65
C PHE A 310 -0.57 5.87 24.93
N THR A 311 -0.45 7.02 25.59
CA THR A 311 -1.04 7.26 26.90
C THR A 311 -2.13 8.33 26.81
N ILE A 312 -3.28 8.07 27.41
CA ILE A 312 -4.29 9.11 27.68
C ILE A 312 -4.11 9.57 29.12
N GLN A 313 -3.88 10.87 29.29
CA GLN A 313 -3.61 11.46 30.61
C GLN A 313 -4.86 11.45 31.51
N ALA A 314 -4.62 11.32 32.80
CA ALA A 314 -5.66 11.50 33.81
C ALA A 314 -5.92 13.01 33.99
N VAL A 315 -7.15 13.43 33.80
CA VAL A 315 -7.59 14.82 33.95
C VAL A 315 -8.68 14.89 35.01
N ARG A 316 -8.39 15.61 36.08
CA ARG A 316 -9.36 15.94 37.13
C ARG A 316 -9.88 17.35 36.88
N LYS A 317 -11.14 17.48 36.46
CA LYS A 317 -11.73 18.76 36.09
C LYS A 317 -13.22 18.79 36.31
N ILE A 318 -13.74 19.89 36.81
CA ILE A 318 -15.19 20.15 36.87
C ILE A 318 -15.51 21.30 35.90
N SER A 319 -16.71 21.28 35.37
CA SER A 319 -17.34 22.37 34.63
C SER A 319 -18.56 22.83 35.39
N MET A 320 -18.78 24.13 35.50
CA MET A 320 -19.95 24.72 36.17
C MET A 320 -20.66 25.65 35.21
N VAL A 321 -21.97 25.43 35.09
CA VAL A 321 -22.87 26.29 34.30
C VAL A 321 -24.02 26.75 35.21
N GLN A 322 -24.27 28.07 35.24
CA GLN A 322 -25.38 28.66 35.94
C GLN A 322 -26.54 28.88 34.96
N GLU A 323 -27.73 28.38 35.36
CA GLU A 323 -28.98 28.59 34.63
C GLU A 323 -30.06 28.99 35.66
N GLU A 324 -30.65 30.19 35.54
CA GLU A 324 -31.63 30.73 36.47
C GLU A 324 -31.18 30.60 37.97
N ASN A 325 -31.90 29.81 38.75
CA ASN A 325 -31.61 29.56 40.17
C ASN A 325 -30.71 28.34 40.40
N PHE A 326 -30.17 27.72 39.35
CA PHE A 326 -29.43 26.47 39.42
C PHE A 326 -27.98 26.65 39.00
N VAL A 327 -27.09 25.94 39.67
CA VAL A 327 -25.73 25.70 39.20
C VAL A 327 -25.59 24.22 38.86
N HIS A 328 -25.33 23.90 37.63
CA HIS A 328 -25.05 22.58 37.11
C HIS A 328 -23.55 22.35 37.18
N ILE A 329 -23.13 21.31 37.90
CA ILE A 329 -21.73 20.91 38.02
C ILE A 329 -21.57 19.59 37.30
N GLU A 330 -20.66 19.51 36.37
CA GLU A 330 -20.33 18.31 35.59
C GLU A 330 -18.86 17.93 35.83
N ASN A 331 -18.57 16.64 36.04
CA ASN A 331 -17.22 16.15 35.96
C ASN A 331 -16.79 16.15 34.47
N ALA A 332 -16.06 17.16 34.06
CA ALA A 332 -15.53 17.34 32.69
C ALA A 332 -14.16 16.64 32.51
N GLY A 333 -13.65 15.95 33.50
CA GLY A 333 -12.45 15.13 33.46
C GLY A 333 -12.76 13.67 33.11
N ASN A 334 -11.72 12.84 33.12
CA ASN A 334 -11.81 11.40 32.82
C ASN A 334 -11.47 10.49 34.02
N ILE A 335 -11.35 11.05 35.21
CA ILE A 335 -11.26 10.33 36.49
C ILE A 335 -12.33 10.81 37.44
N ASP A 336 -12.65 10.00 38.46
CA ASP A 336 -13.62 10.36 39.48
C ASP A 336 -13.21 11.66 40.17
N TYR A 337 -14.17 12.55 40.36
CA TYR A 337 -13.98 13.79 41.07
C TYR A 337 -14.61 13.63 42.46
N ASP A 338 -13.76 13.45 43.48
CA ASP A 338 -14.14 13.53 44.91
C ASP A 338 -13.48 14.76 45.52
N GLY A 339 -14.24 15.78 45.87
CA GLY A 339 -13.74 17.04 46.38
C GLY A 339 -14.82 17.95 46.94
N GLU A 340 -14.42 19.03 47.56
CA GLU A 340 -15.31 20.10 48.00
C GLU A 340 -15.20 21.27 47.01
N THR A 341 -16.34 21.83 46.65
CA THR A 341 -16.41 23.03 45.85
C THR A 341 -17.16 24.13 46.59
N THR A 342 -16.75 25.38 46.42
CA THR A 342 -17.36 26.54 47.05
C THR A 342 -17.89 27.48 45.98
N ILE A 343 -19.20 27.73 45.97
CA ILE A 343 -19.85 28.75 45.17
C ILE A 343 -20.00 29.97 46.05
N ILE A 344 -19.55 31.13 45.60
CA ILE A 344 -19.64 32.39 46.35
C ILE A 344 -20.70 33.24 45.69
N LEU A 345 -21.71 33.68 46.46
CA LEU A 345 -22.69 34.66 46.03
C LEU A 345 -22.46 35.95 46.78
N GLU A 346 -22.34 37.07 46.07
CA GLU A 346 -22.13 38.39 46.67
C GLU A 346 -23.36 39.30 46.43
N LYS A 347 -23.84 39.92 47.50
CA LYS A 347 -24.93 40.87 47.50
C LYS A 347 -24.70 41.94 48.59
N ASP A 348 -24.80 43.22 48.26
CA ASP A 348 -24.65 44.35 49.22
C ASP A 348 -23.39 44.22 50.11
N ASN A 349 -22.22 43.86 49.52
CA ASN A 349 -20.95 43.59 50.21
C ASN A 349 -21.00 42.43 51.24
N LYS A 350 -22.04 41.58 51.18
CA LYS A 350 -22.13 40.35 51.96
C LYS A 350 -21.90 39.14 51.08
N LYS A 351 -21.03 38.22 51.54
CA LYS A 351 -20.70 36.96 50.85
C LYS A 351 -21.42 35.79 51.48
N TYR A 352 -22.10 35.03 50.63
CA TYR A 352 -22.72 33.76 51.01
C TYR A 352 -21.89 32.63 50.42
N LEU A 353 -21.35 31.75 51.24
CA LEU A 353 -20.52 30.62 50.83
C LEU A 353 -21.35 29.35 50.81
N ILE A 354 -21.47 28.73 49.63
CA ILE A 354 -22.15 27.44 49.48
C ILE A 354 -21.09 26.37 49.28
N ASN A 355 -20.74 25.66 50.33
CA ASN A 355 -19.80 24.54 50.31
C ASN A 355 -20.56 23.25 50.00
N LYS A 356 -20.16 22.54 48.98
CA LYS A 356 -20.75 21.23 48.62
C LYS A 356 -19.64 20.21 48.41
N LYS A 357 -19.81 19.06 49.05
CA LYS A 357 -19.04 17.88 48.74
C LYS A 357 -19.60 17.27 47.44
N ILE A 358 -18.73 17.12 46.44
CA ILE A 358 -19.04 16.60 45.13
C ILE A 358 -18.35 15.25 45.00
N ASP A 359 -19.07 14.24 44.54
CA ASP A 359 -18.58 12.90 44.21
C ASP A 359 -19.26 12.52 42.89
N LEU A 360 -18.51 12.69 41.77
CA LEU A 360 -19.02 12.53 40.41
C LEU A 360 -18.08 11.67 39.61
N LYS A 361 -18.60 10.69 38.91
CA LYS A 361 -17.89 9.95 37.86
C LYS A 361 -17.72 10.81 36.60
N PRO A 362 -16.79 10.48 35.71
CA PRO A 362 -16.62 11.18 34.42
C PRO A 362 -17.97 11.33 33.70
N GLY A 363 -18.30 12.59 33.31
CA GLY A 363 -19.54 12.93 32.62
C GLY A 363 -20.80 13.02 33.51
N GLU A 364 -20.72 12.66 34.77
CA GLU A 364 -21.87 12.82 35.73
C GLU A 364 -22.08 14.28 36.09
N LYS A 365 -23.35 14.63 36.34
CA LYS A 365 -23.80 15.97 36.67
C LYS A 365 -24.55 16.00 37.99
N VAL A 366 -24.34 17.08 38.73
CA VAL A 366 -25.16 17.41 39.92
C VAL A 366 -25.67 18.85 39.77
N THR A 367 -26.89 19.09 40.24
CA THR A 367 -27.53 20.41 40.21
C THR A 367 -27.69 20.95 41.62
N ILE A 368 -27.21 22.16 41.83
CA ILE A 368 -27.38 22.91 43.09
C ILE A 368 -28.46 23.98 42.89
N ASP A 369 -29.52 23.92 43.67
CA ASP A 369 -30.59 24.89 43.68
C ASP A 369 -30.24 26.02 44.67
N LEU A 370 -29.79 27.16 44.10
CA LEU A 370 -29.36 28.33 44.87
C LEU A 370 -30.51 28.94 45.69
N SER A 371 -31.74 28.80 45.23
CA SER A 371 -32.93 29.32 45.94
C SER A 371 -33.15 28.67 47.29
N LYS A 372 -32.61 27.47 47.50
CA LYS A 372 -32.61 26.75 48.80
C LYS A 372 -31.46 27.10 49.73
N GLU A 373 -30.49 27.86 49.26
CA GLU A 373 -29.26 28.15 49.96
C GLU A 373 -29.17 29.62 50.45
N VAL A 374 -29.70 30.57 49.67
CA VAL A 374 -29.57 32.01 49.94
C VAL A 374 -30.95 32.70 49.99
N PRO A 375 -31.09 33.89 50.67
CA PRO A 375 -32.31 34.73 50.66
C PRO A 375 -32.62 35.22 49.22
N GLN A 376 -33.86 35.64 49.01
CA GLN A 376 -34.24 36.28 47.78
C GLN A 376 -33.40 37.52 47.50
N GLY A 377 -32.96 37.67 46.26
CA GLY A 377 -32.22 38.86 45.87
C GLY A 377 -31.47 38.69 44.55
N THR A 378 -30.82 39.76 44.19
CA THR A 378 -29.92 39.80 43.02
C THR A 378 -28.49 39.64 43.53
N TYR A 379 -27.77 38.65 43.00
CA TYR A 379 -26.43 38.27 43.42
C TYR A 379 -25.45 38.30 42.25
N ASP A 380 -24.20 38.61 42.55
CA ASP A 380 -23.07 38.24 41.68
C ASP A 380 -22.58 36.86 42.16
N ILE A 381 -22.51 35.90 41.24
CA ILE A 381 -22.08 34.51 41.50
C ILE A 381 -20.62 34.39 41.07
N ILE A 382 -19.77 34.02 41.99
CA ILE A 382 -18.33 33.76 41.74
C ILE A 382 -18.14 32.23 41.82
N LEU A 383 -17.76 31.67 40.67
CA LEU A 383 -17.41 30.25 40.56
C LEU A 383 -15.93 30.02 40.88
N PRO A 384 -15.51 28.86 41.35
CA PRO A 384 -14.10 28.54 41.58
C PRO A 384 -13.26 28.68 40.30
N GLU A 385 -11.98 29.03 40.43
CA GLU A 385 -11.04 29.17 39.27
C GLU A 385 -10.87 27.86 38.48
N ASP A 386 -11.03 26.70 39.13
CA ASP A 386 -10.92 25.38 38.51
C ASP A 386 -12.17 25.02 37.68
N ALA A 387 -13.25 25.80 37.75
CA ALA A 387 -14.47 25.60 37.00
C ALA A 387 -14.45 26.37 35.68
N ILE A 388 -14.57 25.68 34.57
CA ILE A 388 -14.79 26.34 33.27
C ILE A 388 -16.24 26.82 33.25
N SER A 389 -16.47 28.13 33.28
CA SER A 389 -17.77 28.66 32.94
C SER A 389 -17.90 28.63 31.40
N GLU A 390 -18.66 27.69 30.85
CA GLU A 390 -19.18 27.81 29.49
C GLU A 390 -20.28 28.89 29.53
N SER A 391 -19.89 30.16 29.50
CA SER A 391 -20.85 31.22 29.19
C SER A 391 -21.20 31.10 27.71
N ASN A 392 -22.48 30.97 27.39
CA ASN A 392 -23.04 31.11 26.04
C ASN A 392 -22.75 32.52 25.49
N THR A 393 -21.53 32.78 25.01
CA THR A 393 -21.20 33.96 24.25
C THR A 393 -21.33 33.68 22.76
N ASN A 394 -22.58 33.69 22.26
CA ASN A 394 -22.85 34.14 20.89
C ASN A 394 -22.63 35.65 20.86
N GLN A 395 -21.40 36.13 20.81
CA GLN A 395 -21.08 37.47 20.31
C GLN A 395 -19.68 37.51 19.67
N SER A 396 -19.68 37.99 18.47
CA SER A 396 -18.61 38.29 17.56
C SER A 396 -17.47 39.13 18.18
N GLY A 397 -16.23 38.64 18.03
CA GLY A 397 -15.04 39.46 17.79
C GLY A 397 -14.54 40.32 18.94
N ASN A 398 -13.53 39.80 19.66
CA ASN A 398 -12.27 40.46 20.03
C ASN A 398 -11.56 39.64 21.11
N ALA A 399 -10.23 39.80 21.24
CA ALA A 399 -9.26 39.03 22.01
C ALA A 399 -9.71 38.49 23.39
N PRO A 400 -9.12 37.38 23.88
CA PRO A 400 -9.52 36.78 25.16
C PRO A 400 -9.14 37.70 26.31
N GLU A 401 -10.13 38.43 26.80
CA GLU A 401 -10.10 39.03 28.11
C GLU A 401 -10.22 37.89 29.14
N VAL A 402 -9.38 37.89 30.17
CA VAL A 402 -9.39 36.93 31.26
C VAL A 402 -10.84 36.68 31.69
N ALA A 403 -11.35 35.46 31.52
CA ALA A 403 -12.71 35.11 31.91
C ALA A 403 -12.84 35.31 33.43
N GLU A 404 -13.46 36.41 33.84
CA GLU A 404 -13.88 36.59 35.22
C GLU A 404 -14.90 35.46 35.49
N ASN A 405 -14.60 34.54 36.44
CA ASN A 405 -15.52 33.51 36.96
C ASN A 405 -16.71 34.12 37.73
N VAL A 406 -17.13 35.31 37.35
CA VAL A 406 -18.15 36.09 37.99
C VAL A 406 -19.36 36.30 37.07
N ILE A 407 -20.49 35.72 37.45
CA ILE A 407 -21.77 35.91 36.76
C ILE A 407 -22.57 36.99 37.50
N LYS A 408 -22.80 38.14 36.83
CA LYS A 408 -23.40 39.34 37.51
C LYS A 408 -24.93 39.37 37.42
N ASN A 409 -25.52 39.95 38.47
CA ASN A 409 -26.94 40.29 38.54
C ASN A 409 -27.90 39.10 38.39
N VAL A 410 -27.61 37.96 38.98
CA VAL A 410 -28.49 36.80 38.96
C VAL A 410 -29.60 36.98 40.02
N SER A 411 -30.86 36.98 39.55
CA SER A 411 -32.03 37.07 40.46
C SER A 411 -32.35 35.68 41.01
N ILE A 412 -32.36 35.53 42.31
CA ILE A 412 -32.64 34.26 43.00
C ILE A 412 -33.86 34.41 43.89
N ASP A 413 -34.80 33.48 43.76
CA ASP A 413 -35.98 33.38 44.66
C ASP A 413 -35.61 32.71 45.99
N ASP A 414 -36.39 32.93 47.04
CA ASP A 414 -36.18 32.28 48.33
C ASP A 414 -37.09 31.09 48.57
N ASN A 415 -36.59 29.91 48.30
CA ASN A 415 -37.27 28.63 48.54
C ASN A 415 -36.65 27.85 49.73
N ARG A 416 -35.92 28.55 50.64
CA ARG A 416 -35.27 27.92 51.79
C ARG A 416 -36.29 27.33 52.75
N PRO A 417 -35.99 26.21 53.44
CA PRO A 417 -36.81 25.67 54.52
C PRO A 417 -36.98 26.71 55.61
N LEU A 418 -38.14 26.69 56.29
CA LEU A 418 -38.50 27.62 57.36
C LEU A 418 -37.43 27.75 58.45
N LEU A 419 -36.72 26.67 58.79
CA LEU A 419 -35.64 26.68 59.78
C LEU A 419 -34.41 27.51 59.33
N LYS A 420 -34.05 27.57 58.03
CA LYS A 420 -33.01 28.43 57.51
C LYS A 420 -33.45 29.89 57.40
N LYS A 421 -34.72 30.16 57.09
CA LYS A 421 -35.30 31.51 57.06
C LYS A 421 -35.32 32.18 58.43
N THR A 422 -35.56 31.41 59.51
CA THR A 422 -35.60 31.91 60.95
C THR A 422 -34.19 32.18 61.45
N ALA A 423 -33.14 31.46 60.95
CA ALA A 423 -31.78 31.69 61.42
C ALA A 423 -31.22 33.06 60.95
N ASP A 424 -31.55 33.53 59.76
CA ASP A 424 -31.14 34.86 59.28
C ASP A 424 -31.91 35.99 59.97
N GLY A 425 -33.18 35.77 60.33
CA GLY A 425 -33.96 36.69 61.16
C GLY A 425 -33.43 36.81 62.61
N MET A 426 -32.79 35.73 63.11
CA MET A 426 -32.17 35.77 64.44
C MET A 426 -30.80 36.45 64.43
N SER A 427 -29.99 36.41 63.34
CA SER A 427 -28.74 37.14 63.27
C SER A 427 -28.94 38.64 63.15
N ALA A 428 -30.06 39.10 62.61
CA ALA A 428 -30.44 40.53 62.65
C ALA A 428 -30.92 40.98 64.03
N VAL A 429 -31.31 40.03 64.87
CA VAL A 429 -31.81 40.25 66.29
C VAL A 429 -30.68 40.16 67.29
N THR A 430 -29.52 39.61 67.02
CA THR A 430 -28.38 39.54 67.98
C THR A 430 -27.77 40.89 68.32
N GLY A 431 -28.03 41.97 67.58
CA GLY A 431 -27.76 43.34 68.04
C GLY A 431 -28.74 43.83 69.12
N ALA A 432 -29.92 43.23 69.17
CA ALA A 432 -30.98 43.57 70.18
C ALA A 432 -31.00 42.66 71.42
N VAL A 433 -30.34 41.51 71.43
CA VAL A 433 -30.44 40.48 72.48
C VAL A 433 -29.45 40.73 73.62
N ILE A 434 -28.47 41.60 73.51
CA ILE A 434 -27.61 42.02 74.61
C ILE A 434 -28.41 42.86 75.62
N SER A 435 -29.53 43.46 75.20
CA SER A 435 -30.43 44.19 76.15
C SER A 435 -31.52 43.31 76.85
N THR A 436 -31.73 42.05 76.38
CA THR A 436 -32.77 41.12 76.95
C THR A 436 -32.21 40.06 77.84
N ALA A 437 -30.87 39.86 77.95
CA ALA A 437 -30.28 38.96 78.95
C ALA A 437 -30.54 39.41 80.39
N GLY A 438 -30.72 40.71 80.60
CA GLY A 438 -31.16 41.25 81.90
C GLY A 438 -32.60 40.96 82.23
N TYR A 439 -33.50 40.70 81.29
CA TYR A 439 -34.91 40.46 81.49
C TYR A 439 -35.22 38.99 81.79
N ILE A 440 -34.42 38.06 81.33
CA ILE A 440 -34.58 36.60 81.62
C ILE A 440 -34.06 36.26 82.98
N ALA A 441 -33.06 36.96 83.50
CA ALA A 441 -32.56 36.76 84.87
C ALA A 441 -33.55 37.19 86.00
N SER A 442 -34.59 37.94 85.66
CA SER A 442 -35.64 38.39 86.61
C SER A 442 -36.88 37.46 86.72
N LYS A 443 -36.95 36.41 85.92
CA LYS A 443 -38.07 35.42 85.95
C LYS A 443 -37.58 33.97 85.95
N PRO A 444 -37.38 33.36 87.16
CA PRO A 444 -36.78 32.04 87.31
C PRO A 444 -37.58 30.89 86.62
N ALA A 445 -38.90 31.07 86.46
CA ALA A 445 -39.77 30.07 85.82
C ALA A 445 -39.53 29.96 84.28
N LEU A 446 -39.09 31.06 83.63
CA LEU A 446 -38.84 31.06 82.19
C LEU A 446 -37.45 30.48 81.89
N ALA A 447 -36.48 30.67 82.80
CA ALA A 447 -35.18 30.07 82.73
C ALA A 447 -35.23 28.53 82.86
N ALA A 448 -36.10 28.03 83.75
CA ALA A 448 -36.28 26.59 83.97
C ALA A 448 -36.95 25.88 82.78
N THR A 449 -37.91 26.54 82.09
CA THR A 449 -38.53 25.97 80.88
C THR A 449 -37.57 25.89 79.66
N ILE A 450 -36.70 26.86 79.50
CA ILE A 450 -35.71 26.82 78.45
C ILE A 450 -34.66 25.73 78.73
N LEU A 451 -34.24 25.58 80.00
CA LEU A 451 -33.28 24.53 80.39
C LEU A 451 -33.88 23.11 80.18
N ILE A 452 -35.17 22.93 80.47
CA ILE A 452 -35.86 21.63 80.23
C ILE A 452 -35.97 21.32 78.75
N LEU A 453 -36.22 22.31 77.87
CA LEU A 453 -36.28 22.11 76.44
C LEU A 453 -34.89 21.79 75.84
N ILE A 454 -33.81 22.37 76.37
CA ILE A 454 -32.43 22.03 75.96
C ILE A 454 -32.09 20.60 76.39
N ILE A 455 -32.43 20.19 77.56
CA ILE A 455 -32.21 18.82 78.09
C ILE A 455 -33.01 17.78 77.26
N LEU A 456 -34.29 18.06 76.99
CA LEU A 456 -35.10 17.20 76.13
C LEU A 456 -34.58 17.08 74.73
N GLY A 457 -34.07 18.17 74.13
CA GLY A 457 -33.41 18.18 72.76
C GLY A 457 -32.12 17.35 72.72
N THR A 458 -31.32 17.43 73.80
CA THR A 458 -30.08 16.65 73.90
C THR A 458 -30.34 15.16 74.13
N VAL A 459 -31.37 14.78 74.95
CA VAL A 459 -31.76 13.39 75.14
C VAL A 459 -32.32 12.78 73.81
N ALA A 460 -33.13 13.53 73.08
CA ALA A 460 -33.66 13.08 71.80
C ALA A 460 -32.54 12.85 70.78
N ARG A 461 -31.47 13.64 70.83
CA ARG A 461 -30.30 13.47 69.92
C ARG A 461 -29.50 12.22 70.34
N TYR A 462 -29.23 12.00 71.59
CA TYR A 462 -28.49 10.82 72.05
C TYR A 462 -29.25 9.49 71.84
N SER A 463 -30.58 9.47 71.86
CA SER A 463 -31.37 8.28 71.58
C SER A 463 -31.40 7.89 70.14
N LYS A 464 -31.17 8.85 69.21
CA LYS A 464 -31.10 8.60 67.77
C LYS A 464 -29.78 7.94 67.36
N ASP A 465 -28.69 8.31 68.00
CA ASP A 465 -27.35 7.73 67.66
C ASP A 465 -27.23 6.28 68.20
N ALA A 466 -27.89 5.94 69.36
CA ALA A 466 -27.91 4.57 69.89
C ALA A 466 -28.72 3.55 69.06
N ILE A 467 -29.61 4.03 68.17
CA ILE A 467 -30.39 3.17 67.26
C ILE A 467 -29.63 2.89 65.97
N ILE A 468 -28.79 3.82 65.51
CA ILE A 468 -28.03 3.67 64.30
C ILE A 468 -26.87 2.67 64.45
N ASP A 469 -26.24 2.61 65.63
CA ASP A 469 -25.15 1.65 65.89
C ASP A 469 -25.64 0.19 66.02
N LYS A 470 -26.90 -0.05 66.32
CA LYS A 470 -27.47 -1.41 66.42
C LYS A 470 -27.83 -2.02 65.04
N ILE A 471 -27.92 -1.21 64.00
CA ILE A 471 -28.26 -1.66 62.66
C ILE A 471 -26.99 -2.00 61.84
N LYS A 472 -25.80 -1.48 62.21
CA LYS A 472 -24.52 -1.73 61.47
C LYS A 472 -23.80 -3.01 61.92
N GLY A 473 -24.29 -3.76 62.89
CA GLY A 473 -23.64 -4.94 63.52
C GLY A 473 -23.90 -6.30 62.86
N LYS A 474 -24.60 -6.39 61.75
CA LYS A 474 -24.87 -7.68 61.10
C LYS A 474 -24.67 -7.60 59.57
N LYS A 475 -23.44 -7.79 59.12
CA LYS A 475 -23.09 -8.51 57.88
C LYS A 475 -21.57 -8.58 57.74
N LYS A 476 -21.00 -9.63 58.28
CA LYS A 476 -19.72 -10.19 57.87
C LYS A 476 -19.92 -11.70 57.81
N ASN A 477 -20.01 -12.27 56.67
CA ASN A 477 -19.67 -13.66 56.35
C ASN A 477 -19.56 -13.74 54.81
N ASP A 478 -18.34 -13.91 54.40
CA ASP A 478 -17.81 -15.15 53.84
C ASP A 478 -18.03 -15.31 52.34
N THR A 479 -16.99 -14.96 51.56
CA THR A 479 -16.71 -15.58 50.27
C THR A 479 -15.20 -15.55 49.99
N SER A 480 -14.47 -16.49 50.65
CA SER A 480 -13.14 -16.90 50.20
C SER A 480 -13.24 -18.37 49.78
N HIS A 481 -13.48 -18.62 48.50
CA HIS A 481 -13.17 -19.88 47.80
C HIS A 481 -13.71 -19.77 46.39
N LEU A 482 -12.82 -19.43 45.46
CA LEU A 482 -12.92 -19.81 44.05
C LEU A 482 -11.81 -19.10 43.26
N PHE A 483 -10.62 -19.65 43.29
CA PHE A 483 -9.62 -19.50 42.23
C PHE A 483 -8.44 -20.43 42.58
N LYS A 484 -8.57 -21.68 42.15
CA LYS A 484 -7.44 -22.60 41.93
C LYS A 484 -7.74 -23.29 40.59
N ASP A 485 -6.69 -23.44 39.82
CA ASP A 485 -6.56 -24.26 38.60
C ASP A 485 -6.80 -23.58 37.28
N PHE A 486 -5.71 -22.93 36.74
CA PHE A 486 -5.38 -23.00 35.34
C PHE A 486 -3.86 -23.21 35.16
N LYS A 487 -3.47 -24.41 34.77
CA LYS A 487 -2.14 -24.79 34.29
C LYS A 487 -2.04 -24.48 32.83
N PHE A 488 -1.00 -23.73 32.44
CA PHE A 488 -0.55 -23.63 31.07
C PHE A 488 0.31 -24.84 30.74
N GLU A 489 -0.04 -25.58 29.69
CA GLU A 489 0.80 -26.55 28.99
C GLU A 489 1.53 -25.84 27.84
N GLU A 490 2.85 -25.81 27.91
CA GLU A 490 3.74 -25.52 26.77
C GLU A 490 3.73 -26.71 25.82
N ARG A 491 3.48 -26.47 24.53
CA ARG A 491 3.84 -27.42 23.46
C ARG A 491 4.95 -26.83 22.58
N LYS A 492 5.94 -27.69 22.45
CA LYS A 492 7.13 -27.55 21.58
C LYS A 492 6.77 -27.37 20.10
#